data_7ffb4af47b99997585ed52e157fc806d
#
_entry.id   7ffb4af47b99997585ed52e157fc806d
#
_cell.length_a   1.000
_cell.length_b   1.000
_cell.length_c   1.000
_cell.angle_alpha   90.00
_cell.angle_beta   90.00
_cell.angle_gamma   90.00
#
_symmetry.space_group_name_H-M   'P 1'
#
loop_
_entity.id
_entity.type
_entity.pdbx_description
1 polymer ?
#
loop_
_entity_poly.entity_id
_entity_poly.type
_entity_poly.pdbx_seq_one_letter_code
_entity_poly.pdbx_strand_id
1 'polypeptide(L)'
;MIQTESIAGSYPTTVTNGNHELIADAPIAKGGGGSGFGAHELLEAALAACLNMAVRMCASANGIPLQSVRTRVSLQWPTDDIVRFGYALELTGPLSEQQRAELEFAAQTCPVRQTLSKQLDFEQMR
;
A
#
# COMPACT_ATOMS: atom_id res chain seq x y z
N MET A 1 -1.33 -10.36 -12.57
CA MET A 1 -2.59 -10.91 -11.99
C MET A 1 -2.29 -11.54 -10.64
N ILE A 2 -3.18 -11.39 -9.70
CA ILE A 2 -3.11 -12.04 -8.38
C ILE A 2 -4.08 -13.21 -8.37
N GLN A 3 -3.64 -14.31 -7.81
CA GLN A 3 -4.44 -15.50 -7.58
C GLN A 3 -4.42 -15.85 -6.10
N THR A 4 -5.53 -16.29 -5.58
CA THR A 4 -5.66 -16.73 -4.19
C THR A 4 -6.24 -18.12 -4.12
N GLU A 5 -5.86 -18.86 -3.08
CA GLU A 5 -6.38 -20.20 -2.83
C GLU A 5 -6.55 -20.40 -1.34
N SER A 6 -7.65 -21.03 -0.94
CA SER A 6 -7.92 -21.32 0.45
C SER A 6 -6.95 -22.38 0.99
N ILE A 7 -6.53 -22.18 2.23
CA ILE A 7 -5.73 -23.17 3.01
C ILE A 7 -6.64 -23.75 4.09
N ALA A 8 -6.31 -24.95 4.54
CA ALA A 8 -7.04 -25.59 5.65
C ALA A 8 -7.03 -24.70 6.90
N GLY A 9 -8.15 -24.62 7.59
CA GLY A 9 -8.42 -23.72 8.71
C GLY A 9 -9.64 -22.89 8.43
N SER A 10 -9.88 -21.83 9.22
CA SER A 10 -11.07 -21.00 9.03
C SER A 10 -10.94 -20.13 7.78
N TYR A 11 -9.90 -19.28 7.69
CA TYR A 11 -9.81 -18.30 6.62
C TYR A 11 -8.42 -18.04 6.03
N PRO A 12 -7.33 -18.76 6.43
CA PRO A 12 -6.04 -18.48 5.82
C PRO A 12 -6.08 -18.74 4.32
N THR A 13 -5.39 -17.89 3.58
CA THR A 13 -5.46 -17.85 2.11
C THR A 13 -4.08 -17.55 1.56
N THR A 14 -3.63 -18.32 0.57
CA THR A 14 -2.41 -17.97 -0.16
C THR A 14 -2.72 -16.85 -1.14
N VAL A 15 -1.78 -15.94 -1.32
CA VAL A 15 -1.86 -14.84 -2.29
C VAL A 15 -0.57 -14.85 -3.09
N THR A 16 -0.67 -14.99 -4.40
CA THR A 16 0.51 -15.09 -5.26
C THR A 16 0.34 -14.34 -6.57
N ASN A 17 1.46 -13.83 -7.10
CA ASN A 17 1.54 -13.30 -8.45
C ASN A 17 2.21 -14.28 -9.43
N GLY A 18 2.47 -15.53 -8.98
CA GLY A 18 3.20 -16.53 -9.74
C GLY A 18 4.69 -16.61 -9.40
N ASN A 19 5.28 -15.55 -8.86
CA ASN A 19 6.70 -15.48 -8.49
C ASN A 19 6.91 -15.30 -6.99
N HIS A 20 5.97 -14.69 -6.32
CA HIS A 20 6.01 -14.40 -4.88
C HIS A 20 4.71 -14.82 -4.23
N GLU A 21 4.78 -15.19 -2.97
CA GLU A 21 3.63 -15.64 -2.21
C GLU A 21 3.63 -15.02 -0.82
N LEU A 22 2.44 -14.72 -0.33
CA LEU A 22 2.22 -14.37 1.07
C LEU A 22 0.94 -15.05 1.57
N ILE A 23 0.72 -14.99 2.88
CA ILE A 23 -0.49 -15.47 3.52
C ILE A 23 -1.35 -14.28 3.92
N ALA A 24 -2.63 -14.33 3.55
CA ALA A 24 -3.66 -13.46 4.07
C ALA A 24 -4.57 -14.25 5.01
N ASP A 25 -5.13 -13.60 6.02
CA ASP A 25 -6.06 -14.22 6.95
C ASP A 25 -7.01 -13.17 7.51
N ALA A 26 -8.13 -13.61 8.03
CA ALA A 26 -9.00 -12.73 8.79
C ALA A 26 -8.40 -12.50 10.18
N PRO A 27 -8.57 -11.30 10.77
CA PRO A 27 -8.12 -11.04 12.12
C PRO A 27 -8.87 -11.89 13.14
N ILE A 28 -8.25 -12.13 14.30
CA ILE A 28 -8.85 -12.92 15.39
C ILE A 28 -10.21 -12.36 15.78
N ALA A 29 -10.35 -11.03 15.81
CA ALA A 29 -11.61 -10.36 16.16
C ALA A 29 -12.77 -10.69 15.19
N LYS A 30 -12.46 -11.17 13.98
CA LYS A 30 -13.44 -11.55 12.95
C LYS A 30 -13.50 -13.07 12.72
N GLY A 31 -13.00 -13.86 13.64
CA GLY A 31 -13.05 -15.31 13.58
C GLY A 31 -11.88 -15.97 12.85
N GLY A 32 -10.90 -15.21 12.42
CA GLY A 32 -9.69 -15.75 11.80
C GLY A 32 -8.61 -16.10 12.81
N GLY A 33 -7.50 -16.61 12.32
CA GLY A 33 -6.33 -16.96 13.13
C GLY A 33 -5.28 -15.86 13.24
N GLY A 34 -5.42 -14.78 12.47
CA GLY A 34 -4.43 -13.71 12.41
C GLY A 34 -3.07 -14.21 11.90
N SER A 35 -3.04 -15.23 11.04
CA SER A 35 -1.80 -15.86 10.59
C SER A 35 -1.10 -15.14 9.44
N GLY A 36 -1.69 -14.05 8.94
CA GLY A 36 -1.14 -13.26 7.85
C GLY A 36 -1.77 -11.88 7.80
N PHE A 37 -1.55 -11.19 6.69
CA PHE A 37 -2.14 -9.87 6.47
C PHE A 37 -3.66 -9.98 6.30
N GLY A 38 -4.39 -9.02 6.87
CA GLY A 38 -5.80 -8.84 6.55
C GLY A 38 -5.95 -8.27 5.14
N ALA A 39 -7.11 -8.49 4.52
CA ALA A 39 -7.35 -8.01 3.14
C ALA A 39 -7.28 -6.48 3.03
N HIS A 40 -7.84 -5.74 3.98
CA HIS A 40 -7.71 -4.28 4.02
C HIS A 40 -6.27 -3.83 4.25
N GLU A 41 -5.51 -4.57 5.04
CA GLU A 41 -4.09 -4.29 5.22
C GLU A 41 -3.31 -4.44 3.91
N LEU A 42 -3.73 -5.33 3.01
CA LEU A 42 -3.11 -5.45 1.69
C LEU A 42 -3.39 -4.24 0.80
N LEU A 43 -4.54 -3.58 0.95
CA LEU A 43 -4.81 -2.29 0.30
C LEU A 43 -3.88 -1.21 0.85
N GLU A 44 -3.73 -1.15 2.15
CA GLU A 44 -2.80 -0.23 2.82
C GLU A 44 -1.37 -0.48 2.36
N ALA A 45 -0.97 -1.75 2.31
CA ALA A 45 0.37 -2.17 1.89
C ALA A 45 0.66 -1.78 0.43
N ALA A 46 -0.30 -1.94 -0.46
CA ALA A 46 -0.14 -1.57 -1.87
C ALA A 46 0.16 -0.08 -2.02
N LEU A 47 -0.60 0.78 -1.34
CA LEU A 47 -0.35 2.22 -1.36
C LEU A 47 0.97 2.56 -0.69
N ALA A 48 1.24 2.01 0.50
CA ALA A 48 2.47 2.27 1.24
C ALA A 48 3.72 1.93 0.42
N ALA A 49 3.73 0.77 -0.22
CA ALA A 49 4.84 0.33 -1.07
C ALA A 49 5.02 1.28 -2.26
N CYS A 50 3.94 1.67 -2.91
CA CYS A 50 4.01 2.56 -4.07
C CYS A 50 4.49 3.96 -3.70
N LEU A 51 4.02 4.53 -2.59
CA LEU A 51 4.50 5.81 -2.07
C LEU A 51 6.01 5.76 -1.79
N ASN A 52 6.45 4.70 -1.12
CA ASN A 52 7.87 4.49 -0.79
C ASN A 52 8.73 4.45 -2.05
N MET A 53 8.34 3.63 -3.02
CA MET A 53 9.08 3.50 -4.28
C MET A 53 9.07 4.79 -5.09
N ALA A 54 7.95 5.50 -5.18
CA ALA A 54 7.85 6.75 -5.91
C ALA A 54 8.80 7.81 -5.37
N VAL A 55 8.87 7.94 -4.04
CA VAL A 55 9.81 8.87 -3.39
C VAL A 55 11.26 8.51 -3.72
N ARG A 56 11.60 7.24 -3.63
CA ARG A 56 12.96 6.77 -3.91
C ARG A 56 13.35 6.92 -5.38
N MET A 57 12.41 6.68 -6.29
CA MET A 57 12.64 6.88 -7.72
C MET A 57 12.87 8.36 -8.05
N CYS A 58 12.10 9.26 -7.44
CA CYS A 58 12.30 10.69 -7.59
C CYS A 58 13.67 11.12 -7.07
N ALA A 59 14.07 10.63 -5.91
CA ALA A 59 15.38 10.94 -5.33
C ALA A 59 16.51 10.48 -6.26
N SER A 60 16.43 9.27 -6.79
CA SER A 60 17.44 8.72 -7.71
C SER A 60 17.52 9.53 -9.00
N ALA A 61 16.37 9.90 -9.58
CA ALA A 61 16.32 10.62 -10.84
C ALA A 61 16.87 12.05 -10.75
N ASN A 62 16.81 12.66 -9.56
CA ASN A 62 17.15 14.08 -9.35
C ASN A 62 18.38 14.28 -8.47
N GLY A 63 19.11 13.22 -8.15
CA GLY A 63 20.30 13.31 -7.31
C GLY A 63 20.03 13.85 -5.90
N ILE A 64 18.84 13.58 -5.36
CA ILE A 64 18.48 14.02 -4.02
C ILE A 64 19.07 13.05 -3.00
N PRO A 65 19.78 13.54 -1.96
CA PRO A 65 20.49 12.67 -1.01
C PRO A 65 19.56 12.06 0.04
N LEU A 66 18.57 11.32 -0.40
CA LEU A 66 17.66 10.57 0.46
C LEU A 66 18.38 9.32 0.98
N GLN A 67 18.43 9.13 2.28
CA GLN A 67 19.06 7.97 2.92
C GLN A 67 18.05 6.85 3.13
N SER A 68 16.86 7.21 3.62
CA SER A 68 15.78 6.24 3.81
C SER A 68 14.43 6.95 3.81
N VAL A 69 13.39 6.17 3.56
CA VAL A 69 12.01 6.64 3.66
C VAL A 69 11.17 5.57 4.35
N ARG A 70 10.37 6.00 5.30
CA ARG A 70 9.34 5.15 5.94
C ARG A 70 7.97 5.71 5.56
N THR A 71 7.10 4.84 5.10
CA THR A 71 5.71 5.19 4.79
C THR A 71 4.79 4.46 5.74
N ARG A 72 3.74 5.13 6.16
CA ARG A 72 2.65 4.54 6.94
C ARG A 72 1.35 4.89 6.27
N VAL A 73 0.46 3.92 6.15
CA VAL A 73 -0.85 4.10 5.54
C VAL A 73 -1.90 3.48 6.45
N SER A 74 -3.00 4.18 6.64
CA SER A 74 -4.13 3.71 7.42
C SER A 74 -5.43 4.00 6.69
N LEU A 75 -6.27 2.98 6.56
CA LEU A 75 -7.63 3.12 6.05
C LEU A 75 -8.53 3.68 7.14
N GLN A 76 -9.36 4.65 6.76
CA GLN A 76 -10.34 5.30 7.64
C GLN A 76 -11.65 5.44 6.88
N TRP A 77 -12.75 5.40 7.60
CA TRP A 77 -14.10 5.58 7.06
C TRP A 77 -14.74 6.79 7.73
N PRO A 78 -14.49 8.04 7.22
CA PRO A 78 -15.10 9.26 7.79
C PRO A 78 -16.63 9.24 7.75
N THR A 79 -17.19 8.64 6.71
CA THR A 79 -18.62 8.37 6.55
C THR A 79 -18.83 7.01 5.90
N ASP A 80 -20.06 6.54 5.80
CA ASP A 80 -20.38 5.27 5.13
C ASP A 80 -20.01 5.27 3.64
N ASP A 81 -19.93 6.46 3.03
CA ASP A 81 -19.70 6.60 1.59
C ASP A 81 -18.24 6.95 1.24
N ILE A 82 -17.41 7.26 2.24
CA ILE A 82 -16.05 7.74 2.02
C ILE A 82 -15.05 6.82 2.70
N VAL A 83 -14.08 6.37 1.91
CA VAL A 83 -12.89 5.70 2.41
C VAL A 83 -11.71 6.65 2.26
N ARG A 84 -10.96 6.83 3.35
CA ARG A 84 -9.76 7.67 3.36
C ARG A 84 -8.53 6.81 3.58
N PHE A 85 -7.56 6.97 2.69
CA PHE A 85 -6.22 6.45 2.90
C PHE A 85 -5.38 7.55 3.52
N GLY A 86 -5.29 7.58 4.84
CA GLY A 86 -4.36 8.48 5.53
C GLY A 86 -2.94 7.96 5.38
N TYR A 87 -1.98 8.83 5.04
CA TYR A 87 -0.59 8.39 4.93
C TYR A 87 0.38 9.42 5.49
N ALA A 88 1.52 8.92 5.94
CA ALA A 88 2.63 9.72 6.42
C ALA A 88 3.93 9.26 5.78
N LEU A 89 4.78 10.22 5.48
CA LEU A 89 6.13 10.01 4.95
C LEU A 89 7.14 10.48 5.99
N GLU A 90 8.13 9.66 6.24
CA GLU A 90 9.25 9.98 7.12
C GLU A 90 10.53 9.89 6.29
N LEU A 91 11.07 11.05 5.93
CA LEU A 91 12.21 11.18 5.04
C LEU A 91 13.48 11.43 5.86
N THR A 92 14.50 10.62 5.65
CA THR A 92 15.78 10.73 6.35
C THR A 92 16.88 11.05 5.35
N GLY A 93 17.75 12.02 5.70
CA GLY A 93 18.87 12.44 4.88
C GLY A 93 19.12 13.94 5.01
N PRO A 94 20.26 14.43 4.50
CA PRO A 94 20.57 15.86 4.49
C PRO A 94 19.80 16.57 3.38
N LEU A 95 18.48 16.66 3.55
CA LEU A 95 17.55 17.18 2.56
C LEU A 95 17.26 18.67 2.81
N SER A 96 17.26 19.46 1.74
CA SER A 96 16.75 20.83 1.79
C SER A 96 15.22 20.81 1.87
N GLU A 97 14.61 21.94 2.25
CA GLU A 97 13.15 22.04 2.25
C GLU A 97 12.56 21.86 0.85
N GLN A 98 13.24 22.38 -0.18
CA GLN A 98 12.83 22.20 -1.56
C GLN A 98 12.88 20.73 -1.98
N GLN A 99 13.94 20.01 -1.60
CA GLN A 99 14.07 18.58 -1.89
C GLN A 99 12.99 17.77 -1.17
N ARG A 100 12.68 18.09 0.09
CA ARG A 100 11.56 17.47 0.81
C ARG A 100 10.24 17.69 0.08
N ALA A 101 9.98 18.90 -0.37
CA ALA A 101 8.75 19.23 -1.09
C ALA A 101 8.66 18.47 -2.41
N GLU A 102 9.77 18.33 -3.14
CA GLU A 102 9.81 17.53 -4.38
C GLU A 102 9.47 16.07 -4.12
N LEU A 103 10.04 15.48 -3.06
CA LEU A 103 9.77 14.08 -2.70
C LEU A 103 8.33 13.87 -2.25
N GLU A 104 7.78 14.79 -1.48
CA GLU A 104 6.38 14.74 -1.06
C GLU A 104 5.44 14.87 -2.25
N PHE A 105 5.77 15.72 -3.20
CA PHE A 105 5.00 15.85 -4.45
C PHE A 105 5.07 14.56 -5.28
N ALA A 106 6.24 13.93 -5.37
CA ALA A 106 6.39 12.65 -6.07
C ALA A 106 5.48 11.56 -5.46
N ALA A 107 5.35 11.54 -4.14
CA ALA A 107 4.43 10.62 -3.47
C ALA A 107 2.98 10.82 -3.93
N GLN A 108 2.56 12.07 -4.13
CA GLN A 108 1.19 12.38 -4.58
C GLN A 108 0.90 11.85 -5.99
N THR A 109 1.90 11.60 -6.78
CA THR A 109 1.75 11.11 -8.16
C THR A 109 2.00 9.61 -8.30
N CYS A 110 2.07 8.86 -7.20
CA CYS A 110 2.31 7.42 -7.27
C CYS A 110 1.17 6.71 -8.01
N PRO A 111 1.49 5.73 -8.87
CA PRO A 111 0.48 5.07 -9.72
C PRO A 111 -0.68 4.43 -8.95
N VAL A 112 -0.43 3.82 -7.80
CA VAL A 112 -1.50 3.21 -6.99
C VAL A 112 -2.45 4.27 -6.45
N ARG A 113 -1.91 5.43 -5.99
CA ARG A 113 -2.76 6.53 -5.54
C ARG A 113 -3.63 7.05 -6.68
N GLN A 114 -3.07 7.20 -7.87
CA GLN A 114 -3.82 7.59 -9.05
C GLN A 114 -4.91 6.58 -9.40
N THR A 115 -4.59 5.29 -9.34
CA THR A 115 -5.55 4.21 -9.59
C THR A 115 -6.70 4.25 -8.59
N LEU A 116 -6.40 4.37 -7.30
CA LEU A 116 -7.42 4.42 -6.24
C LEU A 116 -8.27 5.69 -6.29
N SER A 117 -7.79 6.75 -6.95
CA SER A 117 -8.52 8.01 -7.11
C SER A 117 -9.54 7.98 -8.26
N LYS A 118 -9.54 6.93 -9.07
CA LYS A 118 -10.50 6.79 -10.17
C LYS A 118 -11.79 6.14 -9.69
N GLN A 119 -12.82 6.26 -10.49
CA GLN A 119 -14.03 5.49 -10.26
C GLN A 119 -13.70 4.00 -10.42
N LEU A 120 -14.05 3.21 -9.41
CA LEU A 120 -13.81 1.77 -9.41
C LEU A 120 -15.03 1.04 -9.96
N ASP A 121 -14.77 0.03 -10.77
CA ASP A 121 -15.79 -0.83 -11.34
C ASP A 121 -15.39 -2.28 -11.10
N PHE A 122 -16.37 -3.16 -10.92
CA PHE A 122 -16.12 -4.57 -10.58
C PHE A 122 -16.86 -5.47 -11.55
N GLU A 123 -16.11 -6.30 -12.26
CA GLU A 123 -16.64 -7.23 -13.23
C GLU A 123 -16.20 -8.65 -12.88
N GLN A 124 -17.16 -9.57 -12.82
CA GLN A 124 -16.81 -10.98 -12.64
C GLN A 124 -16.37 -11.57 -13.98
N MET A 125 -15.10 -11.91 -14.07
CA MET A 125 -14.54 -12.63 -15.21
C MET A 125 -14.90 -14.11 -15.15
N ARG A 126 -15.11 -14.74 -16.32
CA ARG A 126 -15.47 -16.17 -16.42
C ARG A 126 -14.52 -16.91 -17.32
#